data_7a986972d7fe4a02f1190719d06a78f6
#
_entry.id   7a986972d7fe4a02f1190719d06a78f6
#
_cell.length_a   1.000
_cell.length_b   1.000
_cell.length_c   1.000
_cell.angle_alpha   90.00
_cell.angle_beta   90.00
_cell.angle_gamma   90.00
#
_symmetry.space_group_name_H-M   'P 1'
#
loop_
_entity.id
_entity.type
_entity.pdbx_description
1 polymer ?
#
loop_
_entity_poly.entity_id
_entity_poly.type
_entity_poly.pdbx_seq_one_letter_code
_entity_poly.pdbx_strand_id
1 'polypeptide(L)'
;MKARWKPTRMGLYLVGMLWMLVLLPLSAIAAPYAALVMDARSGEVLHETNADARLHPASLTKMMTLYIAFQAIERGEISLDTQVKISANAAAEPPSKLGLRAGQKIKLRYLIRAAAVKS
;
A
#
# COMPACT_ATOMS: atom_id res chain seq x y z
N MET A 1 -22.50 -17.63 -60.59
CA MET A 1 -21.81 -16.32 -60.48
C MET A 1 -21.16 -16.20 -59.08
N LYS A 2 -19.86 -16.20 -58.98
CA LYS A 2 -19.15 -16.03 -57.67
C LYS A 2 -18.84 -14.54 -57.48
N ALA A 3 -19.51 -13.90 -56.56
CA ALA A 3 -19.24 -12.51 -56.19
C ALA A 3 -17.83 -12.44 -55.60
N ARG A 4 -16.89 -11.80 -56.29
CA ARG A 4 -15.54 -11.46 -55.79
C ARG A 4 -15.68 -10.23 -54.90
N TRP A 5 -15.72 -10.45 -53.60
CA TRP A 5 -15.67 -9.37 -52.62
C TRP A 5 -14.29 -8.65 -52.69
N LYS A 6 -14.29 -7.42 -53.16
CA LYS A 6 -13.11 -6.57 -53.14
C LYS A 6 -13.09 -5.85 -51.77
N PRO A 7 -12.08 -6.05 -50.93
CA PRO A 7 -12.00 -5.31 -49.67
C PRO A 7 -11.87 -3.81 -50.02
N THR A 8 -12.77 -3.01 -49.48
CA THR A 8 -12.70 -1.57 -49.60
C THR A 8 -11.45 -1.08 -48.87
N ARG A 9 -10.80 0.00 -49.34
CA ARG A 9 -9.61 0.58 -48.70
C ARG A 9 -9.85 0.83 -47.22
N MET A 10 -11.06 1.18 -46.84
CA MET A 10 -11.51 1.34 -45.45
C MET A 10 -11.38 0.06 -44.62
N GLY A 11 -11.73 -1.09 -45.18
CA GLY A 11 -11.60 -2.40 -44.52
C GLY A 11 -10.14 -2.76 -44.26
N LEU A 12 -9.24 -2.44 -45.21
CA LEU A 12 -7.79 -2.66 -45.01
C LEU A 12 -7.22 -1.77 -43.88
N TYR A 13 -7.65 -0.50 -43.78
CA TYR A 13 -7.22 0.38 -42.69
C TYR A 13 -7.74 -0.09 -41.33
N LEU A 14 -8.99 -0.56 -41.25
CA LEU A 14 -9.56 -1.10 -40.00
C LEU A 14 -8.83 -2.36 -39.55
N VAL A 15 -8.50 -3.26 -40.46
CA VAL A 15 -7.71 -4.47 -40.15
C VAL A 15 -6.31 -4.11 -39.72
N GLY A 16 -5.65 -3.15 -40.40
CA GLY A 16 -4.32 -2.67 -40.04
C GLY A 16 -4.29 -2.00 -38.66
N MET A 17 -5.32 -1.19 -38.35
CA MET A 17 -5.45 -0.54 -37.05
C MET A 17 -5.71 -1.56 -35.93
N LEU A 18 -6.53 -2.59 -36.20
CA LEU A 18 -6.77 -3.69 -35.24
C LEU A 18 -5.49 -4.49 -34.98
N TRP A 19 -4.70 -4.79 -36.02
CA TRP A 19 -3.41 -5.46 -35.89
C TRP A 19 -2.39 -4.61 -35.14
N MET A 20 -2.36 -3.29 -35.38
CA MET A 20 -1.51 -2.38 -34.66
C MET A 20 -1.86 -2.31 -33.17
N LEU A 21 -3.15 -2.39 -32.82
CA LEU A 21 -3.62 -2.44 -31.42
C LEU A 21 -3.21 -3.75 -30.72
N VAL A 22 -3.24 -4.87 -31.43
CA VAL A 22 -2.82 -6.19 -30.91
C VAL A 22 -1.31 -6.29 -30.75
N LEU A 23 -0.54 -5.58 -31.60
CA LEU A 23 0.93 -5.57 -31.55
C LEU A 23 1.50 -4.51 -30.59
N LEU A 24 0.67 -3.63 -30.00
CA LEU A 24 1.11 -2.78 -28.90
C LEU A 24 1.53 -3.68 -27.73
N PRO A 25 2.84 -3.69 -27.36
CA PRO A 25 3.25 -4.42 -26.17
C PRO A 25 2.53 -3.78 -24.98
N LEU A 26 1.55 -4.48 -24.39
CA LEU A 26 1.13 -4.18 -23.03
C LEU A 26 2.33 -4.52 -22.14
N SER A 27 3.23 -3.57 -22.00
CA SER A 27 4.23 -3.62 -20.95
C SER A 27 3.46 -3.55 -19.64
N ALA A 28 3.00 -4.70 -19.16
CA ALA A 28 2.53 -4.83 -17.79
C ALA A 28 3.73 -4.43 -16.91
N ILE A 29 3.75 -3.19 -16.44
CA ILE A 29 4.69 -2.76 -15.41
C ILE A 29 4.32 -3.60 -14.19
N ALA A 30 5.04 -4.70 -13.99
CA ALA A 30 4.88 -5.51 -12.80
C ALA A 30 5.09 -4.58 -11.59
N ALA A 31 4.15 -4.60 -10.66
CA ALA A 31 4.30 -3.85 -9.43
C ALA A 31 5.63 -4.25 -8.77
N PRO A 32 6.42 -3.30 -8.27
CA PRO A 32 7.69 -3.61 -7.63
C PRO A 32 7.44 -4.57 -6.48
N TYR A 33 8.20 -5.65 -6.46
CA TYR A 33 8.07 -6.74 -5.49
C TYR A 33 9.33 -6.83 -4.63
N ALA A 34 9.14 -6.97 -3.31
CA ALA A 34 10.19 -7.30 -2.37
C ALA A 34 9.68 -8.35 -1.39
N ALA A 35 10.56 -9.23 -0.96
CA ALA A 35 10.26 -10.26 0.03
C ALA A 35 11.48 -10.50 0.94
N LEU A 36 11.22 -10.75 2.20
CA LEU A 36 12.22 -11.15 3.20
C LEU A 36 11.61 -12.22 4.12
N VAL A 37 12.29 -13.33 4.26
CA VAL A 37 11.96 -14.37 5.24
C VAL A 37 13.15 -14.54 6.17
N MET A 38 12.91 -14.43 7.46
CA MET A 38 13.93 -14.44 8.50
C MET A 38 13.54 -15.42 9.61
N ASP A 39 14.50 -16.16 10.13
CA ASP A 39 14.32 -16.93 11.36
C ASP A 39 14.14 -15.97 12.54
N ALA A 40 13.05 -16.09 13.27
CA ALA A 40 12.69 -15.16 14.34
C ALA A 40 13.58 -15.27 15.59
N ARG A 41 14.35 -16.35 15.74
CA ARG A 41 15.22 -16.56 16.90
C ARG A 41 16.65 -16.12 16.63
N SER A 42 17.19 -16.53 15.48
CA SER A 42 18.57 -16.26 15.11
C SER A 42 18.76 -14.93 14.37
N GLY A 43 17.71 -14.41 13.72
CA GLY A 43 17.81 -13.30 12.82
C GLY A 43 18.40 -13.67 11.44
N GLU A 44 18.63 -14.98 11.18
CA GLU A 44 19.17 -15.46 9.92
C GLU A 44 18.16 -15.23 8.78
N VAL A 45 18.64 -14.66 7.67
CA VAL A 45 17.84 -14.49 6.47
C VAL A 45 17.77 -15.79 5.70
N LEU A 46 16.58 -16.37 5.63
CA LEU A 46 16.32 -17.64 4.93
C LEU A 46 15.99 -17.45 3.46
N HIS A 47 15.41 -16.30 3.11
CA HIS A 47 15.09 -15.94 1.74
C HIS A 47 14.97 -14.42 1.61
N GLU A 48 15.48 -13.86 0.52
CA GLU A 48 15.33 -12.46 0.19
C GLU A 48 15.14 -12.24 -1.32
N THR A 49 14.36 -11.24 -1.65
CA THR A 49 14.22 -10.71 -3.00
C THR A 49 13.99 -9.22 -2.88
N ASN A 50 14.90 -8.41 -3.42
CA ASN A 50 14.85 -6.95 -3.36
C ASN A 50 14.56 -6.41 -1.94
N ALA A 51 15.09 -7.05 -0.88
CA ALA A 51 14.76 -6.75 0.51
C ALA A 51 15.01 -5.29 0.90
N ASP A 52 16.07 -4.68 0.34
CA ASP A 52 16.45 -3.29 0.57
C ASP A 52 15.75 -2.26 -0.36
N ALA A 53 14.88 -2.73 -1.24
CA ALA A 53 14.15 -1.83 -2.14
C ALA A 53 13.18 -0.94 -1.35
N ARG A 54 13.23 0.37 -1.60
CA ARG A 54 12.32 1.33 -0.97
C ARG A 54 10.93 1.25 -1.61
N LEU A 55 10.07 0.46 -1.02
CA LEU A 55 8.69 0.28 -1.43
C LEU A 55 7.73 0.86 -0.41
N HIS A 56 6.49 1.08 -0.83
CA HIS A 56 5.42 1.50 0.05
C HIS A 56 4.73 0.27 0.66
N PRO A 57 4.99 -0.08 1.93
CA PRO A 57 4.50 -1.31 2.53
C PRO A 57 3.02 -1.21 2.97
N ALA A 58 2.30 -0.18 2.51
CA ALA A 58 0.90 0.06 2.84
C ALA A 58 0.64 -0.03 4.36
N SER A 59 -0.34 -0.82 4.78
CA SER A 59 -0.73 -0.96 6.19
C SER A 59 0.35 -1.59 7.09
N LEU A 60 1.37 -2.24 6.54
CA LEU A 60 2.50 -2.75 7.33
C LEU A 60 3.30 -1.62 8.01
N THR A 61 3.24 -0.39 7.48
CA THR A 61 3.80 0.80 8.15
C THR A 61 3.28 0.96 9.58
N LYS A 62 2.04 0.55 9.86
CA LYS A 62 1.45 0.62 11.21
C LYS A 62 2.15 -0.31 12.20
N MET A 63 2.72 -1.41 11.75
CA MET A 63 3.50 -2.31 12.62
C MET A 63 4.69 -1.57 13.22
N MET A 64 5.42 -0.78 12.43
CA MET A 64 6.52 0.03 12.94
C MET A 64 6.03 1.12 13.92
N THR A 65 4.92 1.78 13.62
CA THR A 65 4.32 2.77 14.52
C THR A 65 3.95 2.14 15.87
N LEU A 66 3.33 0.96 15.86
CA LEU A 66 2.96 0.22 17.07
C LEU A 66 4.19 -0.27 17.83
N TYR A 67 5.20 -0.76 17.12
CA TYR A 67 6.47 -1.19 17.70
C TYR A 67 7.14 -0.06 18.48
N ILE A 68 7.28 1.12 17.86
CA ILE A 68 7.86 2.30 18.53
C ILE A 68 7.03 2.73 19.75
N ALA A 69 5.69 2.71 19.62
CA ALA A 69 4.81 3.05 20.72
C ALA A 69 4.95 2.08 21.90
N PHE A 70 5.04 0.77 21.66
CA PHE A 70 5.25 -0.23 22.71
C PHE A 70 6.63 -0.12 23.33
N GLN A 71 7.68 0.14 22.57
CA GLN A 71 9.01 0.39 23.13
C GLN A 71 9.01 1.62 24.05
N ALA A 72 8.34 2.70 23.65
CA ALA A 72 8.25 3.90 24.50
C ALA A 72 7.45 3.64 25.80
N ILE A 73 6.42 2.76 25.72
CA ILE A 73 5.68 2.32 26.91
C ILE A 73 6.59 1.47 27.82
N GLU A 74 7.35 0.55 27.27
CA GLU A 74 8.27 -0.32 27.99
C GLU A 74 9.35 0.47 28.72
N ARG A 75 9.86 1.54 28.08
CA ARG A 75 10.82 2.47 28.68
C ARG A 75 10.20 3.45 29.68
N GLY A 76 8.88 3.42 29.87
CA GLY A 76 8.17 4.31 30.78
C GLY A 76 8.04 5.76 30.32
N GLU A 77 8.38 6.07 29.06
CA GLU A 77 8.28 7.42 28.50
C GLU A 77 6.82 7.87 28.31
N ILE A 78 5.97 6.93 27.98
CA ILE A 78 4.52 7.11 27.83
C ILE A 78 3.79 5.92 28.44
N SER A 79 2.47 6.01 28.57
CA SER A 79 1.64 4.90 29.05
C SER A 79 0.41 4.72 28.16
N LEU A 80 -0.28 3.60 28.31
CA LEU A 80 -1.54 3.34 27.60
C LEU A 80 -2.62 4.40 27.91
N ASP A 81 -2.50 5.08 29.06
CA ASP A 81 -3.43 6.15 29.49
C ASP A 81 -2.96 7.55 29.09
N THR A 82 -1.79 7.68 28.48
CA THR A 82 -1.29 8.96 27.98
C THR A 82 -2.31 9.61 27.05
N GLN A 83 -2.64 10.87 27.32
CA GLN A 83 -3.57 11.66 26.50
C GLN A 83 -2.86 12.21 25.26
N VAL A 84 -3.25 11.72 24.10
CA VAL A 84 -2.72 12.18 22.81
C VAL A 84 -3.65 13.25 22.26
N LYS A 85 -3.10 14.44 21.96
CA LYS A 85 -3.83 15.52 21.28
C LYS A 85 -3.78 15.31 19.77
N ILE A 86 -4.92 15.27 19.13
CA ILE A 86 -5.05 15.08 17.67
C ILE A 86 -4.63 16.37 16.97
N SER A 87 -3.67 16.26 16.06
CA SER A 87 -3.23 17.39 15.23
C SER A 87 -4.27 17.72 14.15
N ALA A 88 -4.19 18.93 13.60
CA ALA A 88 -5.01 19.32 12.46
C ALA A 88 -4.74 18.43 11.24
N ASN A 89 -3.47 18.10 11.00
CA ASN A 89 -3.07 17.20 9.93
C ASN A 89 -3.72 15.82 10.07
N ALA A 90 -3.60 15.20 11.24
CA ALA A 90 -4.21 13.87 11.50
C ALA A 90 -5.75 13.87 11.36
N ALA A 91 -6.41 14.97 11.74
CA ALA A 91 -7.85 15.12 11.57
C ALA A 91 -8.28 15.28 10.11
N ALA A 92 -7.41 15.85 9.27
CA ALA A 92 -7.66 16.12 7.85
C ALA A 92 -7.40 14.90 6.94
N GLU A 93 -6.69 13.87 7.44
CA GLU A 93 -6.36 12.68 6.65
C GLU A 93 -7.59 12.05 5.98
N PRO A 94 -7.43 11.52 4.75
CA PRO A 94 -8.53 10.86 4.04
C PRO A 94 -8.98 9.57 4.75
N PRO A 95 -10.08 8.95 4.36
CA PRO A 95 -10.46 7.60 4.84
C PRO A 95 -9.36 6.56 4.52
N SER A 96 -9.05 5.62 5.44
CA SER A 96 -9.73 5.21 6.69
C SER A 96 -9.28 6.01 7.90
N LYS A 97 -10.18 6.70 8.56
CA LYS A 97 -9.90 7.49 9.76
C LYS A 97 -10.95 7.26 10.86
N LEU A 98 -10.61 7.60 12.10
CA LEU A 98 -11.52 7.49 13.26
C LEU A 98 -12.52 8.63 13.36
N GLY A 99 -12.46 9.65 12.50
CA GLY A 99 -13.30 10.84 12.57
C GLY A 99 -13.03 11.73 13.79
N LEU A 100 -11.80 11.67 14.34
CA LEU A 100 -11.39 12.51 15.45
C LEU A 100 -11.20 13.95 14.98
N ARG A 101 -11.50 14.91 15.86
CA ARG A 101 -11.38 16.35 15.56
C ARG A 101 -10.00 16.89 15.97
N ALA A 102 -9.53 17.90 15.26
CA ALA A 102 -8.32 18.63 15.66
C ALA A 102 -8.46 19.18 17.10
N GLY A 103 -7.42 19.01 17.89
CA GLY A 103 -7.40 19.41 19.30
C GLY A 103 -8.09 18.43 20.27
N GLN A 104 -8.84 17.46 19.78
CA GLN A 104 -9.44 16.42 20.61
C GLN A 104 -8.34 15.61 21.32
N LYS A 105 -8.58 15.21 22.56
CA LYS A 105 -7.69 14.33 23.32
C LYS A 105 -8.29 12.94 23.41
N ILE A 106 -7.44 11.93 23.25
CA ILE A 106 -7.84 10.52 23.34
C ILE A 106 -6.70 9.73 23.98
N LYS A 107 -7.01 8.71 24.78
CA LYS A 107 -5.99 7.84 25.37
C LYS A 107 -5.27 7.02 24.31
N LEU A 108 -3.95 6.86 24.46
CA LEU A 108 -3.09 6.13 23.54
C LEU A 108 -3.59 4.71 23.23
N ARG A 109 -4.12 4.00 24.25
CA ARG A 109 -4.69 2.64 24.08
C ARG A 109 -5.73 2.54 22.97
N TYR A 110 -6.54 3.56 22.78
CA TYR A 110 -7.57 3.56 21.73
C TYR A 110 -6.97 3.79 20.34
N LEU A 111 -5.90 4.58 20.24
CA LEU A 111 -5.18 4.78 18.99
C LEU A 111 -4.42 3.52 18.57
N ILE A 112 -3.76 2.84 19.51
CA ILE A 112 -3.10 1.55 19.29
C ILE A 112 -4.13 0.52 18.79
N ARG A 113 -5.27 0.39 19.49
CA ARG A 113 -6.33 -0.54 19.09
C ARG A 113 -6.89 -0.22 17.71
N ALA A 114 -7.09 1.06 17.41
CA ALA A 114 -7.60 1.48 16.11
C ALA A 114 -6.60 1.17 14.98
N ALA A 115 -5.31 1.42 15.19
CA ALA A 115 -4.27 1.10 14.22
C ALA A 115 -4.16 -0.41 13.97
N ALA A 116 -4.32 -1.23 15.01
CA ALA A 116 -4.24 -2.69 14.90
C ALA A 116 -5.47 -3.32 14.23
N VAL A 117 -6.68 -2.77 14.45
CA VAL A 117 -7.94 -3.43 14.07
C VAL A 117 -8.58 -2.81 12.85
N LYS A 118 -8.45 -1.49 12.67
CA LYS A 118 -9.15 -0.74 11.61
C LYS A 118 -8.21 -0.25 10.51
N SER A 119 -7.26 -1.02 10.17
CA SER A 119 -6.30 -0.67 9.12
C SER A 119 -6.97 -0.44 7.76
#